data_db5590a80be0be98154d9930ddfb4ee2
#
_entry.id   db5590a80be0be98154d9930ddfb4ee2
#
_cell.length_a   1.000
_cell.length_b   1.000
_cell.length_c   1.000
_cell.angle_alpha   90.00
_cell.angle_beta   90.00
_cell.angle_gamma   90.00
#
_symmetry.space_group_name_H-M   'P 1'
#
loop_
_entity.id
_entity.type
_entity.pdbx_description
1 polymer ?
#
loop_
_entity_poly.entity_id
_entity_poly.type
_entity_poly.pdbx_seq_one_letter_code
_entity_poly.pdbx_strand_id
1 'polypeptide(L)'
;VTYARTQLLVATIDAIGIGLGAFLLGVPLAIPIGVLVFLGAFVPFVGAIVTGTLAVFLALVYNGPWIAFWMIIVVLGVQQLEGHVLQPLLMGSAVKVHPLAVVLVVAGGAMIAGIPGALFAVPIAAFINVVAVYLSHRHPGGSGPPSEADLIWSTVPRSRRTTA
;
A
#
# COMPACT_ATOMS: atom_id res chain seq x y z
N VAL A 1 4.32 6.39 -13.74
CA VAL A 1 5.20 7.38 -13.04
C VAL A 1 4.51 7.91 -11.79
N THR A 2 3.22 8.23 -11.82
CA THR A 2 2.47 8.81 -10.70
C THR A 2 2.36 7.85 -9.51
N TYR A 3 2.03 6.57 -9.73
CA TYR A 3 1.89 5.56 -8.67
C TYR A 3 3.19 5.38 -7.87
N ALA A 4 4.33 5.23 -8.54
CA ALA A 4 5.61 5.04 -7.86
C ALA A 4 6.01 6.25 -7.00
N ARG A 5 5.74 7.48 -7.48
CA ARG A 5 5.97 8.70 -6.70
C ARG A 5 5.09 8.75 -5.46
N THR A 6 3.81 8.44 -5.63
CA THR A 6 2.85 8.40 -4.52
C THR A 6 3.26 7.37 -3.48
N GLN A 7 3.62 6.15 -3.92
CA GLN A 7 4.06 5.08 -3.02
C GLN A 7 5.34 5.45 -2.26
N LEU A 8 6.30 6.10 -2.91
CA LEU A 8 7.52 6.59 -2.25
C LEU A 8 7.21 7.66 -1.20
N LEU A 9 6.27 8.58 -1.49
CA LEU A 9 5.85 9.60 -0.52
C LEU A 9 5.17 8.98 0.70
N VAL A 10 4.23 8.06 0.50
CA VAL A 10 3.57 7.34 1.58
C VAL A 10 4.59 6.57 2.42
N ALA A 11 5.43 5.76 1.78
CA ALA A 11 6.49 5.00 2.46
C ALA A 11 7.43 5.89 3.28
N THR A 12 7.77 7.08 2.76
CA THR A 12 8.63 8.04 3.46
C THR A 12 7.92 8.63 4.68
N ILE A 13 6.66 9.01 4.55
CA ILE A 13 5.87 9.59 5.65
C ILE A 13 5.68 8.56 6.76
N ASP A 14 5.36 7.32 6.42
CA ASP A 14 5.22 6.22 7.38
C ASP A 14 6.52 5.92 8.11
N ALA A 15 7.61 5.82 7.36
CA ALA A 15 8.95 5.59 7.93
C ALA A 15 9.38 6.70 8.88
N ILE A 16 9.15 7.96 8.49
CA ILE A 16 9.45 9.12 9.34
C ILE A 16 8.51 9.13 10.55
N GLY A 17 7.22 8.95 10.38
CA GLY A 17 6.24 8.98 11.45
C GLY A 17 6.50 7.92 12.51
N ILE A 18 6.65 6.66 12.11
CA ILE A 18 6.89 5.54 13.03
C ILE A 18 8.32 5.57 13.57
N GLY A 19 9.31 5.86 12.72
CA GLY A 19 10.71 5.96 13.14
C GLY A 19 10.96 7.11 14.13
N LEU A 20 10.38 8.29 13.88
CA LEU A 20 10.45 9.42 14.81
C LEU A 20 9.70 9.13 16.09
N GLY A 21 8.53 8.49 16.03
CA GLY A 21 7.78 8.06 17.21
C GLY A 21 8.60 7.09 18.06
N ALA A 22 9.24 6.10 17.44
CA ALA A 22 10.15 5.18 18.14
C ALA A 22 11.34 5.91 18.77
N PHE A 23 11.93 6.88 18.06
CA PHE A 23 13.04 7.69 18.57
C PHE A 23 12.63 8.52 19.79
N LEU A 24 11.49 9.22 19.73
CA LEU A 24 10.97 10.06 20.82
C LEU A 24 10.57 9.22 22.06
N LEU A 25 10.12 7.99 21.85
CA LEU A 25 9.80 7.04 22.93
C LEU A 25 11.05 6.34 23.50
N GLY A 26 12.24 6.64 22.97
CA GLY A 26 13.50 6.03 23.41
C GLY A 26 13.61 4.55 23.05
N VAL A 27 12.89 4.08 22.04
CA VAL A 27 13.00 2.70 21.57
C VAL A 27 14.34 2.55 20.83
N PRO A 28 15.21 1.61 21.28
CA PRO A 28 16.43 1.34 20.54
C PRO A 28 16.08 0.82 19.15
N LEU A 29 16.99 1.00 18.21
CA LEU A 29 16.76 0.61 16.80
C LEU A 29 15.69 1.45 16.06
N ALA A 30 15.41 2.67 16.48
CA ALA A 30 14.44 3.56 15.81
C ALA A 30 14.76 3.75 14.29
N ILE A 31 16.04 3.86 13.93
CA ILE A 31 16.48 3.96 12.52
C ILE A 31 16.21 2.66 11.76
N PRO A 32 16.64 1.48 12.22
CA PRO A 32 16.25 0.20 11.62
C PRO A 32 14.73 0.01 11.50
N ILE A 33 13.95 0.40 12.49
CA ILE A 33 12.48 0.36 12.45
C ILE A 33 11.98 1.24 11.30
N GLY A 34 12.45 2.47 11.18
CA GLY A 34 12.08 3.37 10.08
C GLY A 34 12.41 2.79 8.71
N VAL A 35 13.59 2.20 8.54
CA VAL A 35 13.99 1.53 7.29
C VAL A 35 13.08 0.34 6.97
N LEU A 36 12.76 -0.49 7.96
CA LEU A 36 11.84 -1.62 7.78
C LEU A 36 10.42 -1.17 7.41
N VAL A 37 9.93 -0.11 8.05
CA VAL A 37 8.64 0.50 7.71
C VAL A 37 8.64 1.01 6.28
N PHE A 38 9.70 1.72 5.87
CA PHE A 38 9.85 2.18 4.49
C PHE A 38 9.80 1.04 3.48
N LEU A 39 10.56 -0.02 3.71
CA LEU A 39 10.56 -1.20 2.83
C LEU A 39 9.22 -1.94 2.87
N GLY A 40 8.62 -2.09 4.05
CA GLY A 40 7.34 -2.74 4.24
C GLY A 40 6.18 -2.02 3.53
N ALA A 41 6.23 -0.70 3.43
CA ALA A 41 5.20 0.10 2.77
C ALA A 41 5.00 -0.26 1.29
N PHE A 42 5.96 -0.93 0.64
CA PHE A 42 5.80 -1.43 -0.72
C PHE A 42 4.88 -2.66 -0.81
N VAL A 43 4.58 -3.32 0.31
CA VAL A 43 3.62 -4.43 0.39
C VAL A 43 2.36 -3.94 1.11
N PRO A 44 1.32 -3.53 0.37
CA PRO A 44 0.12 -2.95 0.98
C PRO A 44 -0.49 -3.88 2.03
N PHE A 45 -0.97 -3.31 3.13
CA PHE A 45 -1.57 -3.99 4.29
C PHE A 45 -0.60 -4.91 5.05
N VAL A 46 0.06 -5.85 4.37
CA VAL A 46 0.98 -6.82 5.00
C VAL A 46 2.18 -6.09 5.61
N GLY A 47 2.78 -5.19 4.84
CA GLY A 47 3.92 -4.41 5.29
C GLY A 47 3.60 -3.60 6.55
N ALA A 48 2.51 -2.85 6.54
CA ALA A 48 2.09 -2.04 7.66
C ALA A 48 1.82 -2.86 8.93
N ILE A 49 1.13 -4.00 8.80
CA ILE A 49 0.84 -4.88 9.94
C ILE A 49 2.13 -5.50 10.50
N VAL A 50 2.98 -6.05 9.64
CA VAL A 50 4.22 -6.71 10.05
C VAL A 50 5.19 -5.72 10.69
N THR A 51 5.45 -4.59 10.04
CA THR A 51 6.41 -3.61 10.54
C THR A 51 5.90 -2.86 11.76
N GLY A 52 4.60 -2.53 11.81
CA GLY A 52 3.96 -1.94 12.97
C GLY A 52 3.98 -2.87 14.18
N THR A 53 3.65 -4.16 13.99
CA THR A 53 3.73 -5.17 15.06
C THR A 53 5.17 -5.34 15.54
N LEU A 54 6.14 -5.37 14.65
CA LEU A 54 7.54 -5.47 15.01
C LEU A 54 8.02 -4.25 15.82
N ALA A 55 7.62 -3.04 15.43
CA ALA A 55 7.95 -1.83 16.16
C ALA A 55 7.39 -1.84 17.59
N VAL A 56 6.13 -2.25 17.75
CA VAL A 56 5.50 -2.42 19.07
C VAL A 56 6.18 -3.51 19.89
N PHE A 57 6.51 -4.64 19.27
CA PHE A 57 7.20 -5.75 19.93
C PHE A 57 8.59 -5.33 20.43
N LEU A 58 9.36 -4.61 19.63
CA LEU A 58 10.65 -4.09 20.04
C LEU A 58 10.52 -3.09 21.21
N ALA A 59 9.53 -2.20 21.16
CA ALA A 59 9.22 -1.30 22.26
C ALA A 59 8.88 -2.07 23.56
N LEU A 60 8.11 -3.15 23.42
CA LEU A 60 7.76 -4.01 24.58
C LEU A 60 8.98 -4.68 25.20
N VAL A 61 9.83 -5.26 24.35
CA VAL A 61 10.99 -6.04 24.81
C VAL A 61 12.06 -5.14 25.46
N TYR A 62 12.33 -3.99 24.87
CA TYR A 62 13.42 -3.12 25.31
C TYR A 62 13.01 -2.07 26.35
N ASN A 63 11.78 -1.58 26.28
CA ASN A 63 11.32 -0.44 27.09
C ASN A 63 10.13 -0.78 27.99
N GLY A 64 9.53 -1.97 27.84
CA GLY A 64 8.42 -2.43 28.67
C GLY A 64 7.02 -2.03 28.16
N PRO A 65 5.97 -2.47 28.86
CA PRO A 65 4.59 -2.38 28.37
C PRO A 65 4.07 -0.94 28.25
N TRP A 66 4.56 -0.01 29.07
CA TRP A 66 4.13 1.39 28.99
C TRP A 66 4.55 2.06 27.69
N ILE A 67 5.79 1.86 27.29
CA ILE A 67 6.31 2.41 26.03
C ILE A 67 5.71 1.66 24.84
N ALA A 68 5.50 0.35 24.93
CA ALA A 68 4.79 -0.41 23.90
C ALA A 68 3.36 0.12 23.65
N PHE A 69 2.64 0.49 24.70
CA PHE A 69 1.31 1.11 24.58
C PHE A 69 1.37 2.41 23.78
N TRP A 70 2.30 3.31 24.08
CA TRP A 70 2.49 4.53 23.33
C TRP A 70 2.93 4.28 21.88
N MET A 71 3.74 3.24 21.67
CA MET A 71 4.15 2.85 20.33
C MET A 71 2.96 2.35 19.49
N ILE A 72 2.00 1.65 20.10
CA ILE A 72 0.73 1.30 19.43
C ILE A 72 -0.02 2.56 18.98
N ILE A 73 -0.11 3.56 19.86
CA ILE A 73 -0.78 4.83 19.53
C ILE A 73 -0.08 5.53 18.36
N VAL A 74 1.25 5.56 18.35
CA VAL A 74 2.02 6.12 17.25
C VAL A 74 1.75 5.38 15.94
N VAL A 75 1.86 4.05 15.94
CA VAL A 75 1.62 3.21 14.76
C VAL A 75 0.20 3.42 14.24
N LEU A 76 -0.81 3.32 15.10
CA LEU A 76 -2.20 3.52 14.71
C LEU A 76 -2.45 4.96 14.23
N GLY A 77 -1.85 5.96 14.85
CA GLY A 77 -1.96 7.37 14.43
C GLY A 77 -1.41 7.59 13.02
N VAL A 78 -0.24 7.05 12.72
CA VAL A 78 0.36 7.13 11.37
C VAL A 78 -0.51 6.39 10.35
N GLN A 79 -1.00 5.20 10.66
CA GLN A 79 -1.88 4.42 9.79
C GLN A 79 -3.21 5.14 9.52
N GLN A 80 -3.79 5.79 10.52
CA GLN A 80 -5.00 6.59 10.35
C GLN A 80 -4.74 7.83 9.48
N LEU A 81 -3.59 8.48 9.66
CA LEU A 81 -3.19 9.59 8.81
C LEU A 81 -3.02 9.16 7.35
N GLU A 82 -2.38 8.01 7.13
CA GLU A 82 -2.27 7.42 5.80
C GLU A 82 -3.64 7.17 5.17
N GLY A 83 -4.50 6.39 5.84
CA GLY A 83 -5.78 5.96 5.28
C GLY A 83 -6.78 7.09 5.06
N HIS A 84 -6.82 8.10 5.92
CA HIS A 84 -7.82 9.15 5.86
C HIS A 84 -7.35 10.44 5.18
N VAL A 85 -6.07 10.71 5.16
CA VAL A 85 -5.52 11.97 4.63
C VAL A 85 -4.65 11.72 3.39
N LEU A 86 -3.67 10.82 3.48
CA LEU A 86 -2.73 10.61 2.39
C LEU A 86 -3.36 9.88 1.21
N GLN A 87 -4.13 8.83 1.45
CA GLN A 87 -4.76 8.06 0.36
C GLN A 87 -5.73 8.91 -0.47
N PRO A 88 -6.71 9.65 0.11
CA PRO A 88 -7.58 10.52 -0.68
C PRO A 88 -6.83 11.65 -1.38
N LEU A 89 -5.80 12.22 -0.72
CA LEU A 89 -5.06 13.37 -1.23
C LEU A 89 -4.12 12.98 -2.39
N LEU A 90 -3.49 11.81 -2.31
CA LEU A 90 -2.45 11.38 -3.23
C LEU A 90 -2.96 10.49 -4.37
N MET A 91 -3.98 9.67 -4.12
CA MET A 91 -4.46 8.70 -5.11
C MET A 91 -5.71 9.17 -5.86
N GLY A 92 -6.42 10.20 -5.38
CA GLY A 92 -7.71 10.57 -5.95
C GLY A 92 -8.66 9.35 -6.00
N SER A 93 -9.58 9.31 -6.96
CA SER A 93 -10.54 8.19 -7.14
C SER A 93 -9.97 6.99 -7.94
N ALA A 94 -8.66 6.91 -8.14
CA ALA A 94 -8.10 6.21 -9.31
C ALA A 94 -7.89 4.69 -9.19
N VAL A 95 -7.81 4.04 -8.01
CA VAL A 95 -7.59 2.58 -7.97
C VAL A 95 -8.31 1.93 -6.81
N LYS A 96 -9.52 1.48 -7.04
CA LYS A 96 -10.22 0.57 -6.10
C LYS A 96 -9.84 -0.88 -6.40
N VAL A 97 -8.65 -1.29 -5.99
CA VAL A 97 -8.28 -2.72 -6.02
C VAL A 97 -8.96 -3.42 -4.85
N HIS A 98 -9.61 -4.54 -5.13
CA HIS A 98 -10.23 -5.32 -4.06
C HIS A 98 -9.14 -5.83 -3.10
N PRO A 99 -9.23 -5.62 -1.78
CA PRO A 99 -8.18 -6.02 -0.83
C PRO A 99 -7.76 -7.50 -0.95
N LEU A 100 -8.72 -8.37 -1.24
CA LEU A 100 -8.46 -9.80 -1.45
C LEU A 100 -7.56 -10.07 -2.65
N ALA A 101 -7.72 -9.32 -3.74
CA ALA A 101 -6.88 -9.47 -4.92
C ALA A 101 -5.42 -9.10 -4.61
N VAL A 102 -5.20 -8.05 -3.81
CA VAL A 102 -3.86 -7.65 -3.37
C VAL A 102 -3.21 -8.74 -2.53
N VAL A 103 -3.95 -9.30 -1.56
CA VAL A 103 -3.45 -10.40 -0.71
C VAL A 103 -3.07 -11.63 -1.55
N LEU A 104 -3.91 -12.02 -2.51
CA LEU A 104 -3.63 -13.15 -3.40
C LEU A 104 -2.40 -12.93 -4.29
N VAL A 105 -2.26 -11.72 -4.83
CA VAL A 105 -1.11 -11.35 -5.67
C VAL A 105 0.19 -11.35 -4.86
N VAL A 106 0.16 -10.79 -3.64
CA VAL A 106 1.33 -10.78 -2.75
C VAL A 106 1.68 -12.20 -2.30
N ALA A 107 0.69 -13.02 -1.92
CA ALA A 107 0.91 -14.42 -1.56
C ALA A 107 1.50 -15.22 -2.73
N GLY A 108 0.95 -15.06 -3.93
CA GLY A 108 1.48 -15.69 -5.15
C GLY A 108 2.92 -15.26 -5.46
N GLY A 109 3.22 -13.97 -5.36
CA GLY A 109 4.56 -13.44 -5.52
C GLY A 109 5.55 -13.99 -4.49
N ALA A 110 5.12 -14.08 -3.24
CA ALA A 110 5.92 -14.67 -2.16
C ALA A 110 6.24 -16.15 -2.41
N MET A 111 5.29 -16.91 -2.94
CA MET A 111 5.49 -18.33 -3.27
C MET A 111 6.48 -18.53 -4.43
N ILE A 112 6.54 -17.61 -5.38
CA ILE A 112 7.38 -17.72 -6.58
C ILE A 112 8.82 -17.27 -6.30
N ALA A 113 9.00 -16.15 -5.62
CA ALA A 113 10.32 -15.53 -5.44
C ALA A 113 10.58 -15.05 -4.00
N GLY A 114 9.86 -15.57 -3.00
CA GLY A 114 10.05 -15.20 -1.60
C GLY A 114 9.75 -13.73 -1.31
N ILE A 115 10.54 -13.11 -0.43
CA ILE A 115 10.38 -11.71 -0.03
C ILE A 115 10.47 -10.73 -1.20
N PRO A 116 11.43 -10.83 -2.14
CA PRO A 116 11.44 -10.00 -3.35
C PRO A 116 10.17 -10.16 -4.19
N GLY A 117 9.66 -11.38 -4.34
CA GLY A 117 8.42 -11.64 -5.07
C GLY A 117 7.22 -10.95 -4.44
N ALA A 118 7.08 -10.98 -3.12
CA ALA A 118 6.03 -10.26 -2.40
C ALA A 118 6.12 -8.73 -2.59
N LEU A 119 7.33 -8.17 -2.51
CA LEU A 119 7.56 -6.73 -2.66
C LEU A 119 7.17 -6.21 -4.06
N PHE A 120 7.50 -6.97 -5.10
CA PHE A 120 7.23 -6.56 -6.48
C PHE A 120 5.90 -7.06 -7.05
N ALA A 121 5.19 -7.92 -6.32
CA ALA A 121 3.94 -8.54 -6.78
C ALA A 121 2.87 -7.52 -7.18
N VAL A 122 2.63 -6.51 -6.35
CA VAL A 122 1.61 -5.48 -6.61
C VAL A 122 1.98 -4.56 -7.77
N PRO A 123 3.19 -3.99 -7.86
CA PRO A 123 3.62 -3.22 -9.03
C PRO A 123 3.53 -4.03 -10.34
N ILE A 124 3.95 -5.30 -10.31
CA ILE A 124 3.89 -6.17 -11.50
C ILE A 124 2.43 -6.44 -11.90
N ALA A 125 1.57 -6.78 -10.94
CA ALA A 125 0.15 -7.01 -11.22
C ALA A 125 -0.54 -5.76 -11.77
N ALA A 126 -0.26 -4.58 -11.21
CA ALA A 126 -0.76 -3.32 -11.72
C ALA A 126 -0.29 -3.05 -13.15
N PHE A 127 0.99 -3.31 -13.46
CA PHE A 127 1.54 -3.17 -14.80
C PHE A 127 0.87 -4.13 -15.79
N ILE A 128 0.77 -5.41 -15.43
CA ILE A 128 0.11 -6.44 -16.27
C ILE A 128 -1.34 -6.05 -16.56
N ASN A 129 -2.06 -5.56 -15.56
CA ASN A 129 -3.44 -5.15 -15.74
C ASN A 129 -3.59 -3.96 -16.69
N VAL A 130 -2.74 -2.93 -16.57
CA VAL A 130 -2.73 -1.79 -17.50
C VAL A 130 -2.43 -2.25 -18.92
N VAL A 131 -1.44 -3.12 -19.10
CA VAL A 131 -1.08 -3.67 -20.41
C VAL A 131 -2.23 -4.52 -20.98
N ALA A 132 -2.84 -5.38 -20.17
CA ALA A 132 -3.95 -6.23 -20.59
C ALA A 132 -5.17 -5.40 -21.04
N VAL A 133 -5.54 -4.37 -20.29
CA VAL A 133 -6.62 -3.45 -20.65
C VAL A 133 -6.29 -2.68 -21.92
N TYR A 134 -5.05 -2.18 -22.05
CA TYR A 134 -4.61 -1.47 -23.25
C TYR A 134 -4.63 -2.34 -24.51
N LEU A 135 -4.18 -3.59 -24.40
CA LEU A 135 -4.20 -4.55 -25.51
C LEU A 135 -5.63 -5.00 -25.87
N SER A 136 -6.50 -5.15 -24.88
CA SER A 136 -7.91 -5.52 -25.11
C SER A 136 -8.69 -4.44 -25.86
N HIS A 137 -8.29 -3.17 -25.73
CA HIS A 137 -8.93 -2.05 -26.44
C HIS A 137 -8.37 -1.80 -27.85
N ARG A 138 -7.36 -2.56 -28.28
CA ARG A 138 -6.86 -2.52 -29.66
C ARG A 138 -7.77 -3.23 -30.69
N HIS A 139 -8.97 -3.71 -30.32
CA HIS A 139 -9.93 -4.20 -31.29
C HIS A 139 -10.52 -3.03 -32.09
N PRO A 140 -10.57 -3.12 -33.45
CA PRO A 140 -10.90 -2.00 -34.33
C PRO A 140 -12.41 -1.70 -34.35
N GLY A 141 -12.96 -1.23 -33.25
CA GLY A 141 -14.37 -0.88 -33.11
C GLY A 141 -14.68 0.09 -31.98
N GLY A 142 -13.72 0.44 -31.14
CA GLY A 142 -13.90 1.33 -29.99
C GLY A 142 -13.18 2.65 -30.19
N SER A 143 -13.91 3.70 -30.59
CA SER A 143 -13.40 5.05 -30.76
C SER A 143 -13.30 5.80 -29.46
N GLY A 144 -12.25 5.55 -28.64
CA GLY A 144 -11.93 6.35 -27.46
C GLY A 144 -10.88 5.72 -26.56
N PRO A 145 -10.14 6.53 -25.79
CA PRO A 145 -9.26 5.99 -24.75
C PRO A 145 -10.08 5.21 -23.71
N PRO A 146 -9.51 4.14 -23.09
CA PRO A 146 -10.20 3.36 -22.08
C PRO A 146 -10.68 4.25 -20.93
N SER A 147 -11.97 4.18 -20.63
CA SER A 147 -12.53 4.90 -19.48
C SER A 147 -12.24 4.12 -18.18
N GLU A 148 -12.26 4.80 -17.05
CA GLU A 148 -12.11 4.14 -15.74
C GLU A 148 -13.15 3.03 -15.50
N ALA A 149 -14.31 3.11 -16.17
CA ALA A 149 -15.36 2.11 -16.13
C ALA A 149 -15.00 0.80 -16.85
N ASP A 150 -13.98 0.81 -17.70
CA ASP A 150 -13.56 -0.36 -18.48
C ASP A 150 -12.52 -1.22 -17.73
N LEU A 151 -12.04 -0.74 -16.59
CA LEU A 151 -11.13 -1.51 -15.75
C LEU A 151 -11.89 -2.71 -15.11
N ILE A 152 -11.24 -3.87 -15.07
CA ILE A 152 -11.82 -5.14 -14.61
C ILE A 152 -12.43 -5.06 -13.20
N TRP A 153 -11.93 -4.14 -12.37
CA TRP A 153 -12.38 -3.90 -10.98
C TRP A 153 -13.25 -2.65 -10.81
N SER A 154 -13.73 -2.02 -11.89
CA SER A 154 -14.62 -0.88 -11.73
C SER A 154 -15.97 -1.32 -11.18
N THR A 155 -16.43 -0.65 -10.13
CA THR A 155 -17.72 -0.90 -9.49
C THR A 155 -18.89 -0.19 -10.16
N VAL A 156 -18.68 0.44 -11.32
CA VAL A 156 -19.72 1.17 -12.02
C VAL A 156 -20.64 0.19 -12.76
N PRO A 157 -21.93 0.11 -12.42
CA PRO A 157 -22.86 -0.79 -13.10
C PRO A 157 -23.00 -0.42 -14.58
N ARG A 158 -22.93 -1.43 -15.45
CA ARG A 158 -23.06 -1.29 -16.93
C ARG A 158 -24.40 -0.72 -17.41
N SER A 159 -25.39 -0.59 -16.54
CA SER A 159 -26.75 -0.17 -16.89
C SER A 159 -26.92 1.32 -17.27
N ARG A 160 -25.90 2.16 -17.09
CA ARG A 160 -25.97 3.60 -17.47
C ARG A 160 -25.44 3.91 -18.86
N ARG A 161 -25.17 2.92 -19.71
CA ARG A 161 -24.57 3.15 -21.04
C ARG A 161 -25.56 3.48 -22.18
N THR A 162 -26.85 3.55 -21.92
CA THR A 162 -27.85 3.61 -23.01
C THR A 162 -28.65 4.90 -23.12
N THR A 163 -28.27 5.99 -22.42
CA THR A 163 -28.98 7.26 -22.53
C THR A 163 -28.00 8.43 -22.56
N ALA A 164 -27.31 8.58 -23.69
CA ALA A 164 -26.75 9.85 -24.14
C ALA A 164 -26.49 9.79 -25.64
#